data_b5775aac1f82751d1b021cd7c345a66d
#
_entry.id   b5775aac1f82751d1b021cd7c345a66d
#
_cell.length_a   1.000
_cell.length_b   1.000
_cell.length_c   1.000
_cell.angle_alpha   90.00
_cell.angle_beta   90.00
_cell.angle_gamma   90.00
#
_symmetry.space_group_name_H-M   'P 1'
#
loop_
_entity.id
_entity.type
_entity.pdbx_description
1 polymer ?
#
loop_
_entity_poly.entity_id
_entity_poly.type
_entity_poly.pdbx_seq_one_letter_code
_entity_poly.pdbx_strand_id
1 'polypeptide(L)'
;HEFEDTEKLIAATEKLYGPYAWTRYDILVLPPSFPFGGMENPNMTFATPTVLVGDKSLVSLVSHELAHSWSGNLVTSAAWRDIWLNEGFTTYVQGRITEAVYGKTQADEEALLSARALEKGLAKMPVNSQKLAPSPRAVGADDALSDVAYDKGSWFLRTLEQRFGRDNFDAYLKGYFAHFAFQSIDTEAMLAYMKANLLDKYPGKMSMADVRAWVYEPGVPKDAPLPTVARFDNIDAERTAFLDGTLGADKLDAKTWNTQEWMYFLDRLPDAPPLTKMQELDAAWHLTGTPNAEIGMRWYAHAIAAGDKAVWNAAGEHMQRIGRLYLTTPVYRAFAATPDGLAFAEGIYAKAKPAYHPMTQKAVEGIFAKAKAQPAKAK
;
A
#
# COMPACT_ATOMS: atom_id res chain seq x y z
N HIS A 1 5.14 10.56 19.74
CA HIS A 1 6.31 10.59 18.83
C HIS A 1 5.89 10.41 17.37
N GLU A 2 5.15 9.33 17.01
CA GLU A 2 4.73 9.08 15.61
C GLU A 2 3.93 10.25 15.00
N PHE A 3 3.11 10.94 15.78
CA PHE A 3 2.21 11.99 15.30
C PHE A 3 2.73 13.42 15.55
N GLU A 4 3.96 13.60 16.05
CA GLU A 4 4.46 14.93 16.40
C GLU A 4 4.67 15.86 15.20
N ASP A 5 4.77 15.31 13.99
CA ASP A 5 4.94 16.08 12.76
C ASP A 5 3.61 16.43 12.06
N THR A 6 2.45 16.12 12.66
CA THR A 6 1.13 16.35 12.04
C THR A 6 0.94 17.82 11.60
N GLU A 7 1.34 18.79 12.41
CA GLU A 7 1.29 20.23 12.04
C GLU A 7 2.16 20.53 10.80
N LYS A 8 3.32 19.90 10.68
CA LYS A 8 4.19 20.06 9.50
C LYS A 8 3.56 19.46 8.25
N LEU A 9 2.88 18.30 8.41
CA LEU A 9 2.15 17.67 7.29
C LEU A 9 1.02 18.58 6.80
N ILE A 10 0.23 19.18 7.71
CA ILE A 10 -0.84 20.12 7.37
C ILE A 10 -0.26 21.33 6.64
N ALA A 11 0.75 21.98 7.21
CA ALA A 11 1.37 23.17 6.63
C ALA A 11 1.98 22.90 5.23
N ALA A 12 2.61 21.75 5.03
CA ALA A 12 3.13 21.33 3.72
C ALA A 12 1.99 21.16 2.70
N THR A 13 0.89 20.54 3.10
CA THR A 13 -0.26 20.30 2.22
C THR A 13 -0.97 21.59 1.85
N GLU A 14 -1.18 22.48 2.81
CA GLU A 14 -1.77 23.82 2.57
C GLU A 14 -0.95 24.65 1.58
N LYS A 15 0.36 24.60 1.69
CA LYS A 15 1.27 25.29 0.76
C LYS A 15 1.10 24.77 -0.66
N LEU A 16 0.95 23.45 -0.85
CA LEU A 16 0.84 22.82 -2.14
C LEU A 16 -0.56 23.00 -2.75
N TYR A 17 -1.62 22.77 -2.00
CA TYR A 17 -2.97 22.56 -2.54
C TYR A 17 -4.01 23.54 -2.03
N GLY A 18 -3.67 24.46 -1.13
CA GLY A 18 -4.58 25.46 -0.57
C GLY A 18 -5.03 25.14 0.85
N PRO A 19 -5.79 26.03 1.48
CA PRO A 19 -6.09 25.95 2.90
C PRO A 19 -6.84 24.67 3.28
N TYR A 20 -6.56 24.16 4.47
CA TYR A 20 -7.33 23.09 5.09
C TYR A 20 -8.76 23.58 5.38
N ALA A 21 -9.75 22.98 4.76
CA ALA A 21 -11.12 23.49 4.78
C ALA A 21 -11.93 23.08 6.03
N TRP A 22 -11.32 22.31 6.93
CA TRP A 22 -11.98 21.74 8.11
C TRP A 22 -11.52 22.50 9.37
N THR A 23 -12.28 22.41 10.47
CA THR A 23 -12.03 23.23 11.66
C THR A 23 -10.87 22.74 12.50
N ARG A 24 -10.59 21.43 12.50
CA ARG A 24 -9.50 20.78 13.26
C ARG A 24 -9.14 19.45 12.62
N TYR A 25 -8.00 18.89 13.02
CA TYR A 25 -7.55 17.56 12.60
C TYR A 25 -7.17 16.73 13.82
N ASP A 26 -7.97 15.73 14.14
CA ASP A 26 -7.70 14.77 15.21
C ASP A 26 -7.29 13.42 14.62
N ILE A 27 -6.54 12.63 15.37
CA ILE A 27 -6.18 11.26 15.05
C ILE A 27 -6.68 10.35 16.16
N LEU A 28 -7.62 9.45 15.82
CA LEU A 28 -8.10 8.44 16.74
C LEU A 28 -7.44 7.09 16.40
N VAL A 29 -6.55 6.63 17.29
CA VAL A 29 -5.99 5.29 17.18
C VAL A 29 -7.02 4.28 17.62
N LEU A 30 -7.41 3.41 16.68
CA LEU A 30 -8.44 2.41 16.89
C LEU A 30 -7.88 1.13 17.55
N PRO A 31 -8.75 0.24 18.06
CA PRO A 31 -8.32 -1.07 18.55
C PRO A 31 -7.67 -1.92 17.46
N PRO A 32 -6.83 -2.93 17.83
CA PRO A 32 -6.16 -3.82 16.87
C PRO A 32 -7.12 -4.58 15.93
N SER A 33 -8.41 -4.66 16.26
CA SER A 33 -9.46 -5.25 15.41
C SER A 33 -9.79 -4.43 14.15
N PHE A 34 -9.36 -3.17 14.08
CA PHE A 34 -9.64 -2.33 12.92
C PHE A 34 -9.06 -2.96 11.64
N PRO A 35 -9.90 -3.24 10.62
CA PRO A 35 -9.50 -4.10 9.51
C PRO A 35 -8.66 -3.39 8.44
N PHE A 36 -8.60 -2.05 8.45
CA PHE A 36 -7.92 -1.20 7.48
C PHE A 36 -6.66 -0.53 8.05
N GLY A 37 -6.01 0.29 7.23
CA GLY A 37 -4.91 1.16 7.65
C GLY A 37 -5.43 2.38 8.40
N GLY A 38 -6.31 3.12 7.76
CA GLY A 38 -6.97 4.31 8.28
C GLY A 38 -8.38 4.46 7.75
N MET A 39 -8.99 5.60 8.07
CA MET A 39 -10.26 6.07 7.54
C MET A 39 -10.31 7.59 7.64
N GLU A 40 -10.63 8.22 6.56
CA GLU A 40 -10.56 9.66 6.32
C GLU A 40 -11.73 10.47 6.87
N ASN A 41 -12.29 10.14 8.02
CA ASN A 41 -13.40 10.91 8.55
C ASN A 41 -13.02 12.39 8.71
N PRO A 42 -13.82 13.34 8.18
CA PRO A 42 -13.56 14.76 8.34
C PRO A 42 -13.37 15.14 9.82
N ASN A 43 -12.37 15.96 10.10
CA ASN A 43 -11.96 16.40 11.45
C ASN A 43 -11.33 15.30 12.34
N MET A 44 -11.55 14.01 12.10
CA MET A 44 -11.06 12.93 12.96
C MET A 44 -10.68 11.71 12.14
N THR A 45 -9.44 11.64 11.72
CA THR A 45 -8.88 10.45 11.06
C THR A 45 -8.83 9.27 12.01
N PHE A 46 -9.25 8.10 11.56
CA PHE A 46 -8.99 6.84 12.24
C PHE A 46 -7.67 6.25 11.77
N ALA A 47 -6.88 5.71 12.70
CA ALA A 47 -5.60 5.08 12.39
C ALA A 47 -5.50 3.71 13.07
N THR A 48 -4.95 2.74 12.35
CA THR A 48 -4.58 1.45 12.92
C THR A 48 -3.46 1.62 13.96
N PRO A 49 -3.45 0.86 15.06
CA PRO A 49 -2.33 0.90 16.00
C PRO A 49 -1.02 0.37 15.40
N THR A 50 -1.07 -0.34 14.26
CA THR A 50 0.14 -0.86 13.59
C THR A 50 1.01 0.23 12.94
N VAL A 51 0.55 1.49 12.90
CA VAL A 51 1.37 2.64 12.51
C VAL A 51 2.39 3.04 13.60
N LEU A 52 2.16 2.63 14.85
CA LEU A 52 2.98 2.98 16.01
C LEU A 52 4.21 2.06 16.11
N VAL A 53 5.20 2.28 15.26
CA VAL A 53 6.42 1.46 15.18
C VAL A 53 7.62 2.08 15.92
N GLY A 54 7.56 3.35 16.27
CA GLY A 54 8.58 4.04 17.07
C GLY A 54 9.63 4.82 16.28
N ASP A 55 9.64 4.73 14.94
CA ASP A 55 10.65 5.33 14.07
C ASP A 55 10.07 6.21 12.94
N LYS A 56 8.77 6.45 12.95
CA LYS A 56 8.03 7.21 11.93
C LYS A 56 8.05 6.61 10.52
N SER A 57 8.54 5.41 10.34
CA SER A 57 8.65 4.77 9.00
C SER A 57 7.28 4.48 8.36
N LEU A 58 6.21 4.40 9.15
CA LEU A 58 4.84 4.16 8.68
C LEU A 58 3.91 5.37 8.80
N VAL A 59 4.46 6.56 9.10
CA VAL A 59 3.67 7.78 9.28
C VAL A 59 3.05 8.30 7.97
N SER A 60 3.47 7.79 6.82
CA SER A 60 2.84 8.05 5.53
C SER A 60 1.35 7.69 5.50
N LEU A 61 0.89 6.77 6.38
CA LEU A 61 -0.53 6.56 6.63
C LEU A 61 -1.22 7.85 7.09
N VAL A 62 -0.63 8.60 8.04
CA VAL A 62 -1.19 9.87 8.50
C VAL A 62 -1.21 10.89 7.37
N SER A 63 -0.16 10.91 6.52
CA SER A 63 -0.14 11.75 5.32
C SER A 63 -1.25 11.39 4.33
N HIS A 64 -1.57 10.10 4.20
CA HIS A 64 -2.66 9.60 3.36
C HIS A 64 -4.02 10.09 3.87
N GLU A 65 -4.33 9.80 5.13
CA GLU A 65 -5.61 10.19 5.71
C GLU A 65 -5.79 11.72 5.78
N LEU A 66 -4.70 12.47 5.99
CA LEU A 66 -4.72 13.92 5.90
C LEU A 66 -4.99 14.40 4.47
N ALA A 67 -4.36 13.78 3.47
CA ALA A 67 -4.52 14.14 2.05
C ALA A 67 -5.98 14.00 1.58
N HIS A 68 -6.72 13.07 2.16
CA HIS A 68 -8.16 12.94 1.95
C HIS A 68 -8.96 14.20 2.29
N SER A 69 -8.44 15.08 3.12
CA SER A 69 -9.07 16.38 3.39
C SER A 69 -9.21 17.26 2.14
N TRP A 70 -8.42 17.00 1.09
CA TRP A 70 -8.55 17.61 -0.25
C TRP A 70 -9.16 16.64 -1.26
N SER A 71 -8.66 15.41 -1.32
CA SER A 71 -9.11 14.38 -2.26
C SER A 71 -9.93 13.32 -1.53
N GLY A 72 -11.21 13.25 -1.78
CA GLY A 72 -12.15 12.35 -1.10
C GLY A 72 -13.18 13.12 -0.26
N ASN A 73 -12.76 14.03 0.59
CA ASN A 73 -13.67 14.80 1.43
C ASN A 73 -14.05 16.14 0.81
N LEU A 74 -13.10 16.94 0.34
CA LEU A 74 -13.40 18.23 -0.32
C LEU A 74 -13.90 18.02 -1.74
N VAL A 75 -13.23 17.15 -2.51
CA VAL A 75 -13.64 16.70 -3.84
C VAL A 75 -13.89 15.21 -3.77
N THR A 76 -15.13 14.77 -3.94
CA THR A 76 -15.56 13.39 -3.74
C THR A 76 -15.88 12.71 -5.08
N SER A 77 -15.60 11.42 -5.20
CA SER A 77 -16.03 10.62 -6.36
C SER A 77 -17.54 10.42 -6.35
N ALA A 78 -18.19 10.56 -7.52
CA ALA A 78 -19.64 10.45 -7.65
C ALA A 78 -20.17 8.99 -7.58
N ALA A 79 -19.31 8.02 -7.85
CA ALA A 79 -19.66 6.60 -7.83
C ALA A 79 -18.46 5.72 -7.48
N TRP A 80 -18.71 4.49 -7.05
CA TRP A 80 -17.64 3.53 -6.71
C TRP A 80 -16.65 3.25 -7.86
N ARG A 81 -17.12 3.28 -9.11
CA ARG A 81 -16.23 3.14 -10.27
C ARG A 81 -15.21 4.28 -10.42
N ASP A 82 -15.50 5.41 -9.81
CA ASP A 82 -14.68 6.62 -9.87
C ASP A 82 -13.82 6.81 -8.60
N ILE A 83 -13.78 5.81 -7.70
CA ILE A 83 -13.09 5.87 -6.41
C ILE A 83 -11.60 6.20 -6.54
N TRP A 84 -10.98 5.92 -7.69
CA TRP A 84 -9.61 6.31 -7.95
C TRP A 84 -9.38 7.83 -7.92
N LEU A 85 -10.45 8.65 -8.11
CA LEU A 85 -10.40 10.10 -7.92
C LEU A 85 -10.19 10.47 -6.45
N ASN A 86 -10.68 9.63 -5.53
CA ASN A 86 -10.34 9.75 -4.12
C ASN A 86 -8.95 9.17 -3.87
N GLU A 87 -8.78 7.87 -4.05
CA GLU A 87 -7.63 7.11 -3.58
C GLU A 87 -6.33 7.38 -4.35
N GLY A 88 -6.42 7.44 -5.68
CA GLY A 88 -5.26 7.69 -6.53
C GLY A 88 -4.69 9.09 -6.36
N PHE A 89 -5.57 10.09 -6.26
CA PHE A 89 -5.17 11.48 -5.96
C PHE A 89 -4.61 11.57 -4.55
N THR A 90 -5.25 10.96 -3.57
CA THR A 90 -4.77 10.93 -2.17
C THR A 90 -3.41 10.25 -2.05
N THR A 91 -3.20 9.10 -2.69
CA THR A 91 -1.91 8.40 -2.68
C THR A 91 -0.80 9.25 -3.35
N TYR A 92 -1.13 9.99 -4.41
CA TYR A 92 -0.19 10.93 -5.00
C TYR A 92 0.13 12.10 -4.05
N VAL A 93 -0.89 12.72 -3.46
CA VAL A 93 -0.74 13.82 -2.50
C VAL A 93 0.02 13.37 -1.26
N GLN A 94 -0.27 12.18 -0.72
CA GLN A 94 0.51 11.53 0.34
C GLN A 94 2.01 11.52 0.01
N GLY A 95 2.39 11.04 -1.17
CA GLY A 95 3.78 11.01 -1.61
C GLY A 95 4.41 12.40 -1.65
N ARG A 96 3.66 13.43 -2.08
CA ARG A 96 4.13 14.81 -2.11
C ARG A 96 4.29 15.42 -0.71
N ILE A 97 3.41 15.08 0.24
CA ILE A 97 3.53 15.46 1.65
C ILE A 97 4.73 14.76 2.28
N THR A 98 4.87 13.45 2.06
CA THR A 98 6.00 12.66 2.54
C THR A 98 7.32 13.24 2.02
N GLU A 99 7.41 13.57 0.73
CA GLU A 99 8.58 14.23 0.14
C GLU A 99 8.92 15.55 0.82
N ALA A 100 7.90 16.38 1.07
CA ALA A 100 8.09 17.72 1.66
C ALA A 100 8.57 17.68 3.12
N VAL A 101 8.16 16.67 3.91
CA VAL A 101 8.43 16.59 5.35
C VAL A 101 9.56 15.61 5.68
N TYR A 102 9.62 14.47 5.00
CA TYR A 102 10.56 13.38 5.29
C TYR A 102 11.62 13.20 4.20
N GLY A 103 11.48 13.89 3.08
CA GLY A 103 12.45 13.88 1.99
C GLY A 103 12.11 12.94 0.85
N LYS A 104 12.78 13.20 -0.29
CA LYS A 104 12.51 12.52 -1.56
C LYS A 104 12.81 11.02 -1.51
N THR A 105 13.81 10.61 -0.75
CA THR A 105 14.22 9.19 -0.68
C THR A 105 13.07 8.33 -0.15
N GLN A 106 12.47 8.69 0.99
CA GLN A 106 11.34 7.93 1.54
C GLN A 106 10.14 7.91 0.59
N ALA A 107 9.80 9.05 -0.02
CA ALA A 107 8.69 9.12 -0.99
C ALA A 107 8.92 8.26 -2.24
N ASP A 108 10.15 8.18 -2.72
CA ASP A 108 10.51 7.34 -3.88
C ASP A 108 10.53 5.85 -3.52
N GLU A 109 11.01 5.48 -2.32
CA GLU A 109 10.97 4.10 -1.81
C GLU A 109 9.53 3.60 -1.74
N GLU A 110 8.64 4.36 -1.10
CA GLU A 110 7.22 4.01 -1.00
C GLU A 110 6.56 3.89 -2.38
N ALA A 111 6.83 4.83 -3.28
CA ALA A 111 6.28 4.79 -4.64
C ALA A 111 6.77 3.59 -5.45
N LEU A 112 8.05 3.22 -5.32
CA LEU A 112 8.59 2.06 -6.02
C LEU A 112 8.05 0.74 -5.44
N LEU A 113 7.91 0.64 -4.12
CA LEU A 113 7.26 -0.51 -3.47
C LEU A 113 5.84 -0.71 -3.97
N SER A 114 5.02 0.35 -3.96
CA SER A 114 3.65 0.33 -4.45
C SER A 114 3.56 -0.06 -5.93
N ALA A 115 4.38 0.52 -6.78
CA ALA A 115 4.39 0.20 -8.21
C ALA A 115 4.76 -1.28 -8.46
N ARG A 116 5.74 -1.82 -7.73
CA ARG A 116 6.14 -3.23 -7.86
C ARG A 116 5.07 -4.19 -7.34
N ALA A 117 4.42 -3.85 -6.23
CA ALA A 117 3.28 -4.61 -5.70
C ALA A 117 2.12 -4.64 -6.70
N LEU A 118 1.79 -3.49 -7.29
CA LEU A 118 0.77 -3.38 -8.35
C LEU A 118 1.12 -4.25 -9.57
N GLU A 119 2.34 -4.18 -10.11
CA GLU A 119 2.77 -5.00 -11.25
C GLU A 119 2.58 -6.50 -10.97
N LYS A 120 2.98 -6.96 -9.78
CA LYS A 120 2.79 -8.36 -9.34
C LYS A 120 1.31 -8.73 -9.20
N GLY A 121 0.48 -7.78 -8.72
CA GLY A 121 -0.97 -7.94 -8.54
C GLY A 121 -1.72 -8.01 -9.87
N LEU A 122 -1.40 -7.12 -10.81
CA LEU A 122 -2.06 -7.04 -12.13
C LEU A 122 -1.98 -8.37 -12.91
N ALA A 123 -0.87 -9.11 -12.79
CA ALA A 123 -0.71 -10.40 -13.47
C ALA A 123 -1.75 -11.46 -13.05
N LYS A 124 -2.38 -11.28 -11.88
CA LYS A 124 -3.37 -12.21 -11.30
C LYS A 124 -4.80 -11.66 -11.32
N MET A 125 -4.96 -10.41 -11.75
CA MET A 125 -6.22 -9.67 -11.67
C MET A 125 -7.03 -9.80 -12.96
N PRO A 126 -8.38 -9.91 -12.90
CA PRO A 126 -9.23 -9.85 -14.08
C PRO A 126 -9.00 -8.57 -14.88
N VAL A 127 -9.02 -8.66 -16.21
CA VAL A 127 -8.69 -7.55 -17.12
C VAL A 127 -9.50 -6.28 -16.85
N ASN A 128 -10.82 -6.42 -16.59
CA ASN A 128 -11.65 -5.24 -16.32
C ASN A 128 -11.32 -4.55 -14.98
N SER A 129 -10.87 -5.31 -13.99
CA SER A 129 -10.46 -4.78 -12.68
C SER A 129 -9.11 -4.06 -12.70
N GLN A 130 -8.37 -4.13 -13.82
CA GLN A 130 -7.09 -3.43 -14.01
C GLN A 130 -7.25 -1.97 -14.48
N LYS A 131 -8.48 -1.50 -14.68
CA LYS A 131 -8.82 -0.16 -15.17
C LYS A 131 -9.09 0.78 -14.01
N LEU A 132 -8.68 2.06 -14.12
CA LEU A 132 -8.99 3.08 -13.12
C LEU A 132 -10.50 3.35 -13.05
N ALA A 133 -11.16 3.47 -14.21
CA ALA A 133 -12.61 3.60 -14.30
C ALA A 133 -13.21 2.38 -15.04
N PRO A 134 -13.47 1.27 -14.35
CA PRO A 134 -14.03 0.07 -14.96
C PRO A 134 -15.49 0.26 -15.38
N SER A 135 -16.03 -0.70 -16.14
CA SER A 135 -17.45 -0.66 -16.55
C SER A 135 -18.39 -0.61 -15.34
N PRO A 136 -19.42 0.25 -15.33
CA PRO A 136 -20.33 0.44 -14.18
C PRO A 136 -21.00 -0.84 -13.66
N ARG A 137 -21.20 -1.83 -14.54
CA ARG A 137 -21.87 -3.11 -14.18
C ARG A 137 -20.98 -4.09 -13.40
N ALA A 138 -19.70 -3.76 -13.23
CA ALA A 138 -18.69 -4.71 -12.71
C ALA A 138 -18.14 -4.35 -11.33
N VAL A 139 -18.62 -3.26 -10.68
CA VAL A 139 -17.95 -2.74 -9.48
C VAL A 139 -18.94 -2.64 -8.34
N GLY A 140 -18.83 -3.58 -7.38
CA GLY A 140 -19.35 -3.39 -6.03
C GLY A 140 -18.42 -2.52 -5.19
N ALA A 141 -18.89 -2.03 -4.05
CA ALA A 141 -18.07 -1.24 -3.12
C ALA A 141 -16.79 -1.98 -2.70
N ASP A 142 -16.92 -3.28 -2.41
CA ASP A 142 -15.79 -4.12 -1.97
C ASP A 142 -14.74 -4.35 -3.08
N ASP A 143 -15.16 -4.28 -4.36
CA ASP A 143 -14.28 -4.48 -5.52
C ASP A 143 -13.61 -3.17 -5.98
N ALA A 144 -14.15 -2.02 -5.58
CA ALA A 144 -13.69 -0.71 -5.97
C ALA A 144 -12.38 -0.32 -5.26
N LEU A 145 -12.26 -0.66 -3.97
CA LEU A 145 -11.07 -0.40 -3.14
C LEU A 145 -9.99 -1.45 -3.43
N SER A 146 -9.25 -1.24 -4.50
CA SER A 146 -8.17 -2.14 -4.95
C SER A 146 -6.88 -1.37 -5.23
N ASP A 147 -5.74 -2.04 -5.21
CA ASP A 147 -4.42 -1.44 -5.51
C ASP A 147 -4.43 -0.65 -6.84
N VAL A 148 -5.36 -0.96 -7.75
CA VAL A 148 -5.50 -0.21 -9.00
C VAL A 148 -6.00 1.21 -8.73
N ALA A 149 -6.99 1.40 -7.86
CA ALA A 149 -7.49 2.74 -7.54
C ALA A 149 -6.39 3.59 -6.90
N TYR A 150 -5.64 3.02 -5.95
CA TYR A 150 -4.55 3.68 -5.21
C TYR A 150 -3.30 3.85 -6.07
N ASP A 151 -2.65 2.75 -6.41
CA ASP A 151 -1.28 2.75 -6.94
C ASP A 151 -1.23 3.08 -8.42
N LYS A 152 -2.12 2.52 -9.25
CA LYS A 152 -2.19 2.92 -10.68
C LYS A 152 -2.64 4.37 -10.81
N GLY A 153 -3.60 4.82 -9.96
CA GLY A 153 -4.05 6.20 -9.93
C GLY A 153 -2.91 7.17 -9.59
N SER A 154 -2.18 6.89 -8.52
CA SER A 154 -1.01 7.67 -8.11
C SER A 154 0.10 7.65 -9.17
N TRP A 155 0.37 6.50 -9.78
CA TRP A 155 1.38 6.37 -10.83
C TRP A 155 1.02 7.20 -12.08
N PHE A 156 -0.26 7.22 -12.45
CA PHE A 156 -0.76 8.10 -13.51
C PHE A 156 -0.50 9.58 -13.19
N LEU A 157 -0.80 10.03 -11.97
CA LEU A 157 -0.57 11.43 -11.57
C LEU A 157 0.93 11.78 -11.52
N ARG A 158 1.79 10.86 -11.07
CA ARG A 158 3.25 11.01 -11.17
C ARG A 158 3.72 11.13 -12.63
N THR A 159 3.10 10.38 -13.54
CA THR A 159 3.39 10.49 -14.97
C THR A 159 3.03 11.87 -15.52
N LEU A 160 1.87 12.41 -15.10
CA LEU A 160 1.48 13.77 -15.44
C LEU A 160 2.47 14.81 -14.88
N GLU A 161 2.85 14.71 -13.61
CA GLU A 161 3.85 15.58 -12.99
C GLU A 161 5.16 15.59 -13.82
N GLN A 162 5.65 14.40 -14.17
CA GLN A 162 6.89 14.29 -14.96
C GLN A 162 6.76 14.90 -16.35
N ARG A 163 5.64 14.69 -17.03
CA ARG A 163 5.40 15.21 -18.40
C ARG A 163 5.19 16.71 -18.44
N PHE A 164 4.45 17.26 -17.49
CA PHE A 164 4.10 18.69 -17.48
C PHE A 164 5.07 19.55 -16.67
N GLY A 165 5.87 18.93 -15.80
CA GLY A 165 6.72 19.60 -14.83
C GLY A 165 5.96 19.92 -13.53
N ARG A 166 6.70 19.84 -12.43
CA ARG A 166 6.15 19.93 -11.06
C ARG A 166 5.31 21.18 -10.82
N ASP A 167 5.86 22.37 -11.15
CA ASP A 167 5.18 23.63 -10.87
C ASP A 167 3.85 23.76 -11.63
N ASN A 168 3.82 23.31 -12.89
CA ASN A 168 2.60 23.33 -13.70
C ASN A 168 1.57 22.35 -13.20
N PHE A 169 2.01 21.17 -12.74
CA PHE A 169 1.12 20.14 -12.23
C PHE A 169 0.58 20.50 -10.83
N ASP A 170 1.41 21.06 -9.95
CA ASP A 170 0.96 21.58 -8.65
C ASP A 170 -0.07 22.71 -8.82
N ALA A 171 0.15 23.63 -9.75
CA ALA A 171 -0.80 24.70 -10.06
C ALA A 171 -2.13 24.13 -10.60
N TYR A 172 -2.07 23.09 -11.46
CA TYR A 172 -3.24 22.36 -11.95
C TYR A 172 -4.02 21.70 -10.81
N LEU A 173 -3.35 20.95 -9.91
CA LEU A 173 -4.02 20.28 -8.79
C LEU A 173 -4.62 21.26 -7.78
N LYS A 174 -3.90 22.34 -7.47
CA LYS A 174 -4.44 23.41 -6.61
C LYS A 174 -5.71 24.02 -7.20
N GLY A 175 -5.72 24.26 -8.52
CA GLY A 175 -6.89 24.73 -9.24
C GLY A 175 -8.03 23.70 -9.26
N TYR A 176 -7.72 22.41 -9.41
CA TYR A 176 -8.67 21.31 -9.38
C TYR A 176 -9.41 21.22 -8.04
N PHE A 177 -8.70 21.21 -6.93
CA PHE A 177 -9.30 21.16 -5.60
C PHE A 177 -10.15 22.41 -5.30
N ALA A 178 -9.69 23.58 -5.73
CA ALA A 178 -10.46 24.82 -5.56
C ALA A 178 -11.74 24.85 -6.43
N HIS A 179 -11.65 24.36 -7.68
CA HIS A 179 -12.77 24.37 -8.61
C HIS A 179 -13.90 23.42 -8.21
N PHE A 180 -13.54 22.23 -7.74
CA PHE A 180 -14.50 21.18 -7.37
C PHE A 180 -14.78 21.10 -5.86
N ALA A 181 -14.35 22.09 -5.08
CA ALA A 181 -14.54 22.10 -3.63
C ALA A 181 -16.02 21.85 -3.26
N PHE A 182 -16.25 20.89 -2.35
CA PHE A 182 -17.57 20.42 -1.89
C PHE A 182 -18.49 19.87 -2.99
N GLN A 183 -17.91 19.32 -4.06
CA GLN A 183 -18.64 18.68 -5.13
C GLN A 183 -18.30 17.20 -5.24
N SER A 184 -19.26 16.42 -5.73
CA SER A 184 -19.05 15.04 -6.17
C SER A 184 -18.93 15.04 -7.69
N ILE A 185 -17.84 14.45 -8.21
CA ILE A 185 -17.54 14.43 -9.64
C ILE A 185 -17.23 13.01 -10.12
N ASP A 186 -17.48 12.77 -11.39
CA ASP A 186 -17.08 11.54 -12.07
C ASP A 186 -15.75 11.70 -12.84
N THR A 187 -15.25 10.60 -13.37
CA THR A 187 -14.02 10.57 -14.17
C THR A 187 -14.12 11.48 -15.40
N GLU A 188 -15.26 11.58 -16.08
CA GLU A 188 -15.38 12.41 -17.28
C GLU A 188 -15.34 13.92 -16.96
N ALA A 189 -15.92 14.34 -15.84
CA ALA A 189 -15.81 15.73 -15.36
C ALA A 189 -14.34 16.09 -15.05
N MET A 190 -13.60 15.18 -14.39
CA MET A 190 -12.17 15.35 -14.15
C MET A 190 -11.37 15.42 -15.45
N LEU A 191 -11.65 14.53 -16.42
CA LEU A 191 -10.98 14.53 -17.73
C LEU A 191 -11.26 15.82 -18.52
N ALA A 192 -12.48 16.34 -18.48
CA ALA A 192 -12.82 17.61 -19.10
C ALA A 192 -12.04 18.79 -18.49
N TYR A 193 -11.95 18.82 -17.15
CA TYR A 193 -11.16 19.82 -16.44
C TYR A 193 -9.67 19.70 -16.76
N MET A 194 -9.12 18.49 -16.78
CA MET A 194 -7.72 18.21 -17.14
C MET A 194 -7.42 18.69 -18.56
N LYS A 195 -8.30 18.41 -19.51
CA LYS A 195 -8.15 18.88 -20.87
C LYS A 195 -7.97 20.39 -20.93
N ALA A 196 -8.91 21.13 -20.36
CA ALA A 196 -8.93 22.59 -20.42
C ALA A 196 -7.80 23.26 -19.62
N ASN A 197 -7.43 22.68 -18.48
CA ASN A 197 -6.55 23.34 -17.51
C ASN A 197 -5.12 22.79 -17.47
N LEU A 198 -4.85 21.65 -18.15
CA LEU A 198 -3.51 21.08 -18.24
C LEU A 198 -3.12 20.80 -19.70
N LEU A 199 -3.87 19.95 -20.42
CA LEU A 199 -3.45 19.51 -21.76
C LEU A 199 -3.45 20.64 -22.78
N ASP A 200 -4.52 21.43 -22.85
CA ASP A 200 -4.64 22.54 -23.81
C ASP A 200 -3.72 23.72 -23.45
N LYS A 201 -3.35 23.88 -22.16
CA LYS A 201 -2.38 24.91 -21.73
C LYS A 201 -0.94 24.56 -22.09
N TYR A 202 -0.60 23.29 -22.17
CA TYR A 202 0.76 22.81 -22.43
C TYR A 202 0.74 21.76 -23.55
N PRO A 203 0.43 22.15 -24.80
CA PRO A 203 0.25 21.22 -25.91
C PRO A 203 1.50 20.40 -26.22
N GLY A 204 1.30 19.16 -26.67
CA GLY A 204 2.38 18.27 -27.07
C GLY A 204 3.08 17.50 -25.94
N LYS A 205 2.72 17.75 -24.68
CA LYS A 205 3.28 17.02 -23.52
C LYS A 205 2.64 15.62 -23.34
N MET A 206 1.32 15.54 -23.49
CA MET A 206 0.54 14.30 -23.42
C MET A 206 -0.77 14.50 -24.16
N SER A 207 -1.23 13.48 -24.88
CA SER A 207 -2.52 13.55 -25.60
C SER A 207 -3.67 13.08 -24.71
N MET A 208 -4.91 13.48 -25.06
CA MET A 208 -6.10 12.93 -24.41
C MET A 208 -6.26 11.43 -24.66
N ALA A 209 -5.72 10.90 -25.77
CA ALA A 209 -5.72 9.47 -26.04
C ALA A 209 -4.83 8.72 -25.03
N ASP A 210 -3.65 9.25 -24.70
CA ASP A 210 -2.76 8.68 -23.69
C ASP A 210 -3.40 8.72 -22.30
N VAL A 211 -4.04 9.84 -21.96
CA VAL A 211 -4.80 9.98 -20.69
C VAL A 211 -5.91 8.93 -20.61
N ARG A 212 -6.68 8.75 -21.68
CA ARG A 212 -7.75 7.75 -21.72
C ARG A 212 -7.22 6.32 -21.68
N ALA A 213 -6.03 6.06 -22.23
CA ALA A 213 -5.38 4.76 -22.10
C ALA A 213 -5.05 4.45 -20.63
N TRP A 214 -4.52 5.40 -19.87
CA TRP A 214 -4.30 5.22 -18.42
C TRP A 214 -5.59 4.89 -17.67
N VAL A 215 -6.68 5.57 -17.99
CA VAL A 215 -7.95 5.47 -17.26
C VAL A 215 -8.74 4.20 -17.63
N TYR A 216 -8.85 3.90 -18.93
CA TYR A 216 -9.79 2.90 -19.44
C TYR A 216 -9.15 1.62 -19.97
N GLU A 217 -7.82 1.60 -20.17
CA GLU A 217 -7.14 0.38 -20.61
C GLU A 217 -6.59 -0.43 -19.42
N PRO A 218 -6.52 -1.77 -19.54
CA PRO A 218 -5.95 -2.62 -18.51
C PRO A 218 -4.42 -2.44 -18.41
N GLY A 219 -3.87 -2.80 -17.26
CA GLY A 219 -2.43 -2.71 -17.02
C GLY A 219 -1.92 -1.27 -16.84
N VAL A 220 -0.62 -1.09 -16.98
CA VAL A 220 0.10 0.20 -16.93
C VAL A 220 0.81 0.40 -18.25
N PRO A 221 0.80 1.61 -18.86
CA PRO A 221 1.58 1.89 -20.06
C PRO A 221 3.07 1.55 -19.89
N LYS A 222 3.69 0.99 -20.93
CA LYS A 222 5.09 0.51 -20.87
C LYS A 222 6.14 1.59 -20.62
N ASP A 223 5.82 2.82 -20.95
CA ASP A 223 6.66 4.01 -20.77
C ASP A 223 6.34 4.77 -19.47
N ALA A 224 5.55 4.18 -18.59
CA ALA A 224 5.24 4.76 -17.29
C ALA A 224 6.51 4.89 -16.44
N PRO A 225 6.85 6.11 -15.97
CA PRO A 225 8.08 6.34 -15.23
C PRO A 225 8.02 5.72 -13.83
N LEU A 226 9.14 5.11 -13.43
CA LEU A 226 9.35 4.67 -12.05
C LEU A 226 10.46 5.52 -11.41
N PRO A 227 10.37 5.79 -10.11
CA PRO A 227 11.49 6.39 -9.40
C PRO A 227 12.68 5.42 -9.36
N THR A 228 13.88 5.97 -9.35
CA THR A 228 15.12 5.22 -9.15
C THR A 228 15.53 5.35 -7.69
N VAL A 229 15.73 4.22 -7.02
CA VAL A 229 16.15 4.15 -5.61
C VAL A 229 17.46 3.35 -5.55
N ALA A 230 18.59 4.05 -5.51
CA ALA A 230 19.91 3.43 -5.52
C ALA A 230 20.12 2.43 -4.35
N ARG A 231 19.50 2.69 -3.20
CA ARG A 231 19.52 1.75 -2.05
C ARG A 231 18.88 0.41 -2.39
N PHE A 232 17.79 0.40 -3.16
CA PHE A 232 17.12 -0.84 -3.57
C PHE A 232 17.97 -1.65 -4.56
N ASP A 233 18.75 -1.00 -5.42
CA ASP A 233 19.70 -1.70 -6.29
C ASP A 233 20.78 -2.43 -5.47
N ASN A 234 21.30 -1.81 -4.41
CA ASN A 234 22.25 -2.42 -3.49
C ASN A 234 21.59 -3.61 -2.74
N ILE A 235 20.38 -3.43 -2.24
CA ILE A 235 19.61 -4.49 -1.55
C ILE A 235 19.37 -5.68 -2.49
N ASP A 236 19.08 -5.45 -3.77
CA ASP A 236 18.93 -6.53 -4.75
C ASP A 236 20.24 -7.29 -5.00
N ALA A 237 21.38 -6.60 -5.04
CA ALA A 237 22.68 -7.22 -5.17
C ALA A 237 23.00 -8.08 -3.93
N GLU A 238 22.82 -7.54 -2.72
CA GLU A 238 23.01 -8.26 -1.47
C GLU A 238 22.07 -9.44 -1.32
N ARG A 239 20.77 -9.27 -1.65
CA ARG A 239 19.79 -10.34 -1.63
C ARG A 239 20.18 -11.49 -2.57
N THR A 240 20.67 -11.16 -3.77
CA THR A 240 21.13 -12.17 -4.73
C THR A 240 22.33 -12.93 -4.18
N ALA A 241 23.33 -12.23 -3.69
CA ALA A 241 24.52 -12.82 -3.06
C ALA A 241 24.20 -13.64 -1.80
N PHE A 242 23.20 -13.20 -1.01
CA PHE A 242 22.71 -13.97 0.12
C PHE A 242 22.05 -15.29 -0.30
N LEU A 243 21.18 -15.24 -1.30
CA LEU A 243 20.44 -16.42 -1.78
C LEU A 243 21.36 -17.44 -2.46
N ASP A 244 22.37 -17.00 -3.20
CA ASP A 244 23.36 -17.89 -3.84
C ASP A 244 24.46 -18.40 -2.89
N GLY A 245 24.53 -17.83 -1.67
CA GLY A 245 25.46 -18.25 -0.61
C GLY A 245 26.83 -17.58 -0.65
N THR A 246 27.03 -16.58 -1.51
CA THR A 246 28.30 -15.82 -1.57
C THR A 246 28.38 -14.74 -0.48
N LEU A 247 27.23 -14.38 0.13
CA LEU A 247 27.14 -13.44 1.25
C LEU A 247 26.36 -14.09 2.40
N GLY A 248 26.92 -14.03 3.63
CA GLY A 248 26.20 -14.45 4.85
C GLY A 248 25.17 -13.42 5.28
N ALA A 249 24.11 -13.85 5.96
CA ALA A 249 23.09 -12.95 6.47
C ALA A 249 23.65 -11.87 7.42
N ASP A 250 24.67 -12.21 8.22
CA ASP A 250 25.36 -11.29 9.14
C ASP A 250 26.19 -10.21 8.43
N LYS A 251 26.38 -10.33 7.13
CA LYS A 251 27.12 -9.39 6.27
C LYS A 251 26.23 -8.48 5.44
N LEU A 252 24.91 -8.64 5.49
CA LEU A 252 23.99 -7.67 4.90
C LEU A 252 24.14 -6.30 5.59
N ASP A 253 24.07 -5.21 4.85
CA ASP A 253 24.11 -3.83 5.40
C ASP A 253 22.80 -3.44 6.12
N ALA A 254 22.11 -4.44 6.64
CA ALA A 254 20.77 -4.30 7.18
C ALA A 254 20.68 -3.57 8.54
N LYS A 255 21.82 -3.23 9.16
CA LYS A 255 21.85 -2.34 10.33
C LYS A 255 21.34 -0.94 10.04
N THR A 256 21.47 -0.52 8.79
CA THR A 256 21.09 0.82 8.33
C THR A 256 19.74 0.83 7.62
N TRP A 257 19.12 -0.34 7.44
CA TRP A 257 17.84 -0.44 6.71
C TRP A 257 16.69 0.12 7.53
N ASN A 258 15.90 0.94 6.86
CA ASN A 258 14.59 1.38 7.36
C ASN A 258 13.51 0.31 7.08
N THR A 259 12.28 0.59 7.49
CA THR A 259 11.14 -0.33 7.27
C THR A 259 10.90 -0.61 5.79
N GLN A 260 10.98 0.41 4.92
CA GLN A 260 10.75 0.28 3.47
C GLN A 260 11.81 -0.61 2.82
N GLU A 261 13.07 -0.48 3.23
CA GLU A 261 14.19 -1.30 2.76
C GLU A 261 14.04 -2.77 3.19
N TRP A 262 13.63 -3.03 4.44
CA TRP A 262 13.28 -4.38 4.91
C TRP A 262 12.10 -4.96 4.15
N MET A 263 11.04 -4.18 3.92
CA MET A 263 9.90 -4.61 3.10
C MET A 263 10.35 -4.98 1.69
N TYR A 264 11.18 -4.14 1.06
CA TYR A 264 11.72 -4.39 -0.28
C TYR A 264 12.52 -5.70 -0.34
N PHE A 265 13.41 -5.93 0.61
CA PHE A 265 14.20 -7.16 0.68
C PHE A 265 13.31 -8.40 0.80
N LEU A 266 12.35 -8.38 1.74
CA LEU A 266 11.47 -9.51 2.01
C LEU A 266 10.50 -9.79 0.84
N ASP A 267 9.90 -8.76 0.25
CA ASP A 267 8.95 -8.89 -0.87
C ASP A 267 9.60 -9.48 -2.14
N ARG A 268 10.93 -9.45 -2.23
CA ARG A 268 11.70 -9.99 -3.36
C ARG A 268 12.37 -11.35 -3.07
N LEU A 269 12.15 -11.92 -1.90
CA LEU A 269 12.49 -13.31 -1.66
C LEU A 269 11.63 -14.23 -2.56
N PRO A 270 12.11 -15.43 -2.92
CA PRO A 270 11.27 -16.44 -3.58
C PRO A 270 10.01 -16.74 -2.75
N ASP A 271 8.93 -17.18 -3.41
CA ASP A 271 7.68 -17.54 -2.71
C ASP A 271 7.88 -18.63 -1.64
N ALA A 272 8.87 -19.52 -1.82
CA ALA A 272 9.31 -20.52 -0.84
C ALA A 272 10.84 -20.47 -0.76
N PRO A 273 11.43 -19.62 0.09
CA PRO A 273 12.87 -19.53 0.23
C PRO A 273 13.45 -20.82 0.85
N PRO A 274 14.75 -21.12 0.68
CA PRO A 274 15.37 -22.23 1.39
C PRO A 274 15.29 -22.05 2.91
N LEU A 275 14.85 -23.08 3.64
CA LEU A 275 14.72 -23.07 5.10
C LEU A 275 16.00 -22.60 5.80
N THR A 276 17.15 -23.11 5.37
CA THR A 276 18.44 -22.72 5.94
C THR A 276 18.74 -21.23 5.81
N LYS A 277 18.31 -20.60 4.69
CA LYS A 277 18.46 -19.16 4.48
C LYS A 277 17.55 -18.34 5.40
N MET A 278 16.33 -18.82 5.64
CA MET A 278 15.42 -18.16 6.58
C MET A 278 15.96 -18.25 8.01
N GLN A 279 16.46 -19.40 8.43
CA GLN A 279 17.08 -19.58 9.75
C GLN A 279 18.35 -18.74 9.92
N GLU A 280 19.20 -18.66 8.90
CA GLU A 280 20.39 -17.80 8.88
C GLU A 280 20.01 -16.32 9.03
N LEU A 281 18.96 -15.87 8.33
CA LEU A 281 18.47 -14.51 8.37
C LEU A 281 17.91 -14.14 9.76
N ASP A 282 17.13 -15.05 10.35
CA ASP A 282 16.56 -14.82 11.70
C ASP A 282 17.64 -14.82 12.80
N ALA A 283 18.64 -15.70 12.69
CA ALA A 283 19.76 -15.73 13.62
C ALA A 283 20.58 -14.43 13.60
N ALA A 284 20.70 -13.78 12.43
CA ALA A 284 21.45 -12.54 12.27
C ALA A 284 20.64 -11.29 12.68
N TRP A 285 19.34 -11.25 12.38
CA TRP A 285 18.54 -10.02 12.44
C TRP A 285 17.33 -10.10 13.38
N HIS A 286 17.08 -11.25 14.02
CA HIS A 286 16.01 -11.43 15.00
C HIS A 286 14.63 -10.98 14.50
N LEU A 287 14.27 -11.38 13.28
CA LEU A 287 13.00 -11.00 12.65
C LEU A 287 11.79 -11.65 13.33
N THR A 288 12.01 -12.83 13.92
CA THR A 288 10.99 -13.49 14.76
C THR A 288 10.74 -12.68 16.02
N GLY A 289 9.49 -12.28 16.25
CA GLY A 289 9.11 -11.42 17.38
C GLY A 289 9.21 -9.92 17.10
N THR A 290 9.52 -9.50 15.87
CA THR A 290 9.54 -8.07 15.50
C THR A 290 8.24 -7.38 15.92
N PRO A 291 8.31 -6.17 16.51
CA PRO A 291 7.13 -5.37 16.81
C PRO A 291 6.54 -4.70 15.57
N ASN A 292 7.33 -4.54 14.50
CA ASN A 292 6.88 -3.95 13.24
C ASN A 292 6.00 -4.94 12.46
N ALA A 293 4.71 -4.64 12.37
CA ALA A 293 3.74 -5.54 11.78
C ALA A 293 3.91 -5.73 10.25
N GLU A 294 4.44 -4.74 9.55
CA GLU A 294 4.71 -4.80 8.12
C GLU A 294 5.88 -5.76 7.81
N ILE A 295 6.93 -5.71 8.63
CA ILE A 295 8.06 -6.65 8.56
C ILE A 295 7.60 -8.03 9.00
N GLY A 296 6.87 -8.12 10.12
CA GLY A 296 6.42 -9.38 10.70
C GLY A 296 5.52 -10.18 9.75
N MET A 297 4.58 -9.54 9.09
CA MET A 297 3.71 -10.19 8.11
C MET A 297 4.51 -10.85 6.99
N ARG A 298 5.47 -10.12 6.40
CA ARG A 298 6.34 -10.63 5.32
C ARG A 298 7.25 -11.74 5.81
N TRP A 299 7.89 -11.51 6.94
CA TRP A 299 8.78 -12.48 7.58
C TRP A 299 8.07 -13.82 7.83
N TYR A 300 6.96 -13.79 8.56
CA TYR A 300 6.24 -15.01 8.89
C TYR A 300 5.68 -15.72 7.66
N ALA A 301 5.18 -14.99 6.67
CA ALA A 301 4.68 -15.60 5.44
C ALA A 301 5.80 -16.40 4.72
N HIS A 302 7.01 -15.86 4.59
CA HIS A 302 8.14 -16.54 3.96
C HIS A 302 8.72 -17.66 4.82
N ALA A 303 8.90 -17.46 6.13
CA ALA A 303 9.43 -18.48 7.01
C ALA A 303 8.51 -19.72 7.09
N ILE A 304 7.19 -19.51 7.14
CA ILE A 304 6.22 -20.61 7.11
C ILE A 304 6.24 -21.31 5.76
N ALA A 305 6.31 -20.58 4.64
CA ALA A 305 6.40 -21.15 3.30
C ALA A 305 7.70 -21.95 3.08
N ALA A 306 8.78 -21.55 3.74
CA ALA A 306 10.06 -22.30 3.80
C ALA A 306 9.98 -23.58 4.64
N GLY A 307 8.92 -23.77 5.42
CA GLY A 307 8.74 -24.93 6.31
C GLY A 307 9.36 -24.74 7.71
N ASP A 308 9.67 -23.51 8.11
CA ASP A 308 10.21 -23.24 9.44
C ASP A 308 9.12 -23.33 10.52
N LYS A 309 9.06 -24.49 11.18
CA LYS A 309 8.10 -24.71 12.28
C LYS A 309 8.49 -23.98 13.58
N ALA A 310 9.75 -23.53 13.72
CA ALA A 310 10.19 -22.83 14.93
C ALA A 310 9.49 -21.46 15.09
N VAL A 311 9.12 -20.79 13.99
CA VAL A 311 8.46 -19.49 14.02
C VAL A 311 6.96 -19.56 14.29
N TRP A 312 6.34 -20.74 14.26
CA TRP A 312 4.88 -20.87 14.28
C TRP A 312 4.22 -20.24 15.51
N ASN A 313 4.75 -20.45 16.69
CA ASN A 313 4.19 -19.87 17.91
C ASN A 313 4.26 -18.34 17.87
N ALA A 314 5.40 -17.77 17.50
CA ALA A 314 5.57 -16.32 17.38
C ALA A 314 4.66 -15.72 16.30
N ALA A 315 4.49 -16.41 15.17
CA ALA A 315 3.52 -16.03 14.12
C ALA A 315 2.09 -16.08 14.65
N GLY A 316 1.75 -17.08 15.46
CA GLY A 316 0.45 -17.21 16.12
C GLY A 316 0.16 -16.07 17.10
N GLU A 317 1.15 -15.66 17.90
CA GLU A 317 1.06 -14.50 18.78
C GLU A 317 0.90 -13.20 18.00
N HIS A 318 1.66 -13.04 16.90
CA HIS A 318 1.55 -11.90 16.00
C HIS A 318 0.11 -11.75 15.49
N MET A 319 -0.49 -12.82 14.96
CA MET A 319 -1.87 -12.79 14.44
C MET A 319 -2.94 -12.55 15.53
N GLN A 320 -2.70 -12.95 16.79
CA GLN A 320 -3.62 -12.65 17.88
C GLN A 320 -3.59 -11.19 18.33
N ARG A 321 -2.47 -10.48 18.06
CA ARG A 321 -2.32 -9.05 18.40
C ARG A 321 -2.78 -8.10 17.30
N ILE A 322 -2.90 -8.56 16.05
CA ILE A 322 -3.16 -7.74 14.88
C ILE A 322 -4.39 -8.25 14.15
N GLY A 323 -5.41 -7.39 14.01
CA GLY A 323 -6.65 -7.70 13.29
C GLY A 323 -6.74 -7.08 11.89
N ARG A 324 -5.76 -6.26 11.48
CA ARG A 324 -5.74 -5.62 10.16
C ARG A 324 -5.66 -6.68 9.05
N LEU A 325 -6.65 -6.66 8.15
CA LEU A 325 -6.87 -7.66 7.11
C LEU A 325 -5.64 -7.88 6.23
N TYR A 326 -5.01 -6.78 5.79
CA TYR A 326 -3.81 -6.79 4.96
C TYR A 326 -2.64 -7.54 5.62
N LEU A 327 -2.46 -7.38 6.93
CA LEU A 327 -1.33 -7.94 7.69
C LEU A 327 -1.55 -9.38 8.15
N THR A 328 -2.80 -9.83 8.26
CA THR A 328 -3.13 -11.17 8.77
C THR A 328 -3.30 -12.19 7.65
N THR A 329 -3.93 -11.82 6.53
CA THR A 329 -4.31 -12.78 5.49
C THR A 329 -3.13 -13.45 4.78
N PRO A 330 -1.95 -12.82 4.53
CA PRO A 330 -0.81 -13.51 3.94
C PRO A 330 -0.25 -14.61 4.83
N VAL A 331 -0.21 -14.37 6.16
CA VAL A 331 0.28 -15.35 7.13
C VAL A 331 -0.67 -16.54 7.22
N TYR A 332 -1.98 -16.32 7.28
CA TYR A 332 -2.98 -17.39 7.23
C TYR A 332 -2.91 -18.20 5.93
N ARG A 333 -2.67 -17.55 4.78
CA ARG A 333 -2.47 -18.26 3.50
C ARG A 333 -1.23 -19.15 3.51
N ALA A 334 -0.13 -18.66 4.07
CA ALA A 334 1.10 -19.44 4.18
C ALA A 334 0.89 -20.70 5.04
N PHE A 335 0.23 -20.58 6.19
CA PHE A 335 -0.15 -21.74 7.01
C PHE A 335 -1.09 -22.69 6.27
N ALA A 336 -2.11 -22.17 5.60
CA ALA A 336 -3.13 -22.98 4.92
C ALA A 336 -2.59 -23.73 3.69
N ALA A 337 -1.34 -23.53 3.29
CA ALA A 337 -0.71 -24.25 2.18
C ALA A 337 -0.37 -25.71 2.52
N THR A 338 -0.35 -26.11 3.79
CA THR A 338 -0.07 -27.47 4.26
C THR A 338 -1.12 -27.95 5.28
N PRO A 339 -1.41 -29.28 5.37
CA PRO A 339 -2.37 -29.79 6.35
C PRO A 339 -2.02 -29.46 7.81
N ASP A 340 -0.75 -29.62 8.20
CA ASP A 340 -0.28 -29.30 9.55
C ASP A 340 -0.40 -27.80 9.83
N GLY A 341 -0.03 -26.97 8.87
CA GLY A 341 -0.12 -25.51 8.98
C GLY A 341 -1.59 -25.06 9.09
N LEU A 342 -2.49 -25.63 8.28
CA LEU A 342 -3.92 -25.36 8.33
C LEU A 342 -4.49 -25.69 9.73
N ALA A 343 -4.18 -26.88 10.25
CA ALA A 343 -4.65 -27.29 11.58
C ALA A 343 -4.13 -26.34 12.69
N PHE A 344 -2.87 -25.94 12.63
CA PHE A 344 -2.29 -24.96 13.55
C PHE A 344 -3.01 -23.60 13.44
N ALA A 345 -3.20 -23.09 12.22
CA ALA A 345 -3.83 -21.80 11.94
C ALA A 345 -5.29 -21.77 12.40
N GLU A 346 -6.04 -22.88 12.27
CA GLU A 346 -7.40 -23.00 12.81
C GLU A 346 -7.42 -22.86 14.34
N GLY A 347 -6.43 -23.47 15.03
CA GLY A 347 -6.27 -23.34 16.47
C GLY A 347 -5.95 -21.91 16.91
N ILE A 348 -5.09 -21.18 16.16
CA ILE A 348 -4.81 -19.77 16.40
C ILE A 348 -6.03 -18.90 16.11
N TYR A 349 -6.71 -19.14 14.99
CA TYR A 349 -7.90 -18.39 14.61
C TYR A 349 -9.03 -18.54 15.64
N ALA A 350 -9.24 -19.72 16.18
CA ALA A 350 -10.26 -19.90 17.25
C ALA A 350 -10.02 -18.97 18.45
N LYS A 351 -8.76 -18.67 18.77
CA LYS A 351 -8.38 -17.74 19.84
C LYS A 351 -8.51 -16.27 19.42
N ALA A 352 -8.12 -15.96 18.18
CA ALA A 352 -8.08 -14.59 17.65
C ALA A 352 -9.46 -14.09 17.20
N LYS A 353 -10.35 -14.99 16.73
CA LYS A 353 -11.66 -14.69 16.15
C LYS A 353 -12.50 -13.70 16.97
N PRO A 354 -12.63 -13.81 18.31
CA PRO A 354 -13.44 -12.87 19.07
C PRO A 354 -12.95 -11.42 19.01
N ALA A 355 -11.65 -11.22 18.74
CA ALA A 355 -11.02 -9.91 18.62
C ALA A 355 -10.94 -9.39 17.18
N TYR A 356 -11.34 -10.20 16.18
CA TYR A 356 -11.28 -9.80 14.79
C TYR A 356 -12.55 -9.12 14.31
N HIS A 357 -12.39 -8.12 13.47
CA HIS A 357 -13.50 -7.52 12.73
C HIS A 357 -14.19 -8.56 11.82
N PRO A 358 -15.52 -8.52 11.60
CA PRO A 358 -16.23 -9.47 10.73
C PRO A 358 -15.63 -9.62 9.33
N MET A 359 -15.08 -8.56 8.72
CA MET A 359 -14.39 -8.62 7.44
C MET A 359 -13.15 -9.52 7.49
N THR A 360 -12.34 -9.37 8.54
CA THR A 360 -11.13 -10.21 8.74
C THR A 360 -11.55 -11.66 9.00
N GLN A 361 -12.60 -11.89 9.79
CA GLN A 361 -13.15 -13.23 10.03
C GLN A 361 -13.56 -13.89 8.71
N LYS A 362 -14.37 -13.20 7.89
CA LYS A 362 -14.82 -13.69 6.57
C LYS A 362 -13.65 -14.03 5.64
N ALA A 363 -12.60 -13.19 5.61
CA ALA A 363 -11.43 -13.41 4.78
C ALA A 363 -10.64 -14.65 5.21
N VAL A 364 -10.40 -14.83 6.52
CA VAL A 364 -9.69 -15.99 7.07
C VAL A 364 -10.49 -17.28 6.85
N GLU A 365 -11.80 -17.26 7.12
CA GLU A 365 -12.70 -18.40 6.88
C GLU A 365 -12.72 -18.79 5.39
N GLY A 366 -12.69 -17.80 4.49
CA GLY A 366 -12.56 -18.02 3.05
C GLY A 366 -11.24 -18.68 2.65
N ILE A 367 -10.12 -18.33 3.30
CA ILE A 367 -8.82 -18.98 3.10
C ILE A 367 -8.91 -20.46 3.50
N PHE A 368 -9.43 -20.76 4.67
CA PHE A 368 -9.57 -22.12 5.17
C PHE A 368 -10.51 -22.98 4.30
N ALA A 369 -11.65 -22.42 3.88
CA ALA A 369 -12.58 -23.10 3.00
C ALA A 369 -11.91 -23.48 1.65
N LYS A 370 -11.15 -22.56 1.05
CA LYS A 370 -10.39 -22.83 -0.19
C LYS A 370 -9.33 -23.91 0.01
N ALA A 371 -8.59 -23.87 1.13
CA ALA A 371 -7.57 -24.88 1.42
C ALA A 371 -8.18 -26.29 1.57
N LYS A 372 -9.31 -26.39 2.27
CA LYS A 372 -10.03 -27.67 2.45
C LYS A 372 -10.65 -28.23 1.16
N ALA A 373 -11.05 -27.34 0.24
CA ALA A 373 -11.63 -27.74 -1.04
C ALA A 373 -10.58 -28.19 -2.08
N GLN A 374 -9.29 -27.91 -1.86
CA GLN A 374 -8.21 -28.38 -2.75
C GLN A 374 -7.82 -29.81 -2.35
N PRO A 375 -7.83 -30.79 -3.28
CA PRO A 375 -7.28 -32.11 -2.98
C PRO A 375 -5.81 -31.95 -2.57
N ALA A 376 -5.40 -32.66 -1.52
CA ALA A 376 -4.01 -32.68 -1.09
C ALA A 376 -3.11 -32.92 -2.31
N LYS A 377 -2.24 -31.97 -2.64
CA LYS A 377 -1.24 -32.19 -3.69
C LYS A 377 -0.43 -33.43 -3.26
N ALA A 378 -0.62 -34.54 -3.99
CA ALA A 378 0.24 -35.68 -3.79
C ALA A 378 1.70 -35.24 -3.95
N LYS A 379 2.51 -35.57 -2.94
CA LYS A 379 3.96 -35.29 -2.93
C LYS A 379 4.66 -36.12 -3.98
#